data_3e9258cac4faf922715e29f9846b7a92
#
_entry.id   3e9258cac4faf922715e29f9846b7a92
#
_cell.length_a   1.000
_cell.length_b   1.000
_cell.length_c   1.000
_cell.angle_alpha   90.00
_cell.angle_beta   90.00
_cell.angle_gamma   90.00
#
_symmetry.space_group_name_H-M   'P 1'
#
loop_
_entity.id
_entity.type
_entity.pdbx_description
1 polymer ?
#
loop_
_entity_poly.entity_id
_entity_poly.type
_entity_poly.pdbx_seq_one_letter_code
_entity_poly.pdbx_strand_id
1 'polypeptide(L)'
;MKRRTLLAAGAGASAALALGSPAAAAARDTEALLRRWFRDTYRSIEAMTTGIGLTADKIDVTSADPVPSVNTSPTNIGCGLWSTVAAAGLGVIDTRTMHRGLARTVAAVERLERAHGFWFNWYDAHTGAVLTEWPGTGDPVRPFLSSVDNAWLVAGLLIAADADPVLRPRIERLLADADWSFFHTPYDADDPAANPGQLRGGFWTDDDTYTGHWYGALNTEPRMASYLGIADGSLPPEHYWHTFRTMLPEWEQEQRPEGEYVTVDGVRMWRGHYTYRGRRLVPSWGGSMFEALMVPLFVPEASWSPKAWGVNHRRHVRSQIEHGLVEEGYGYWGFSPANIPDGGYSEYGVDAIGMSVEGYTSKGVVTPHASFLAMPFARDEAIANLLRMARDFGAYEDGLGFRDSVDVRTGRVSDFMLALDQGMVAAALAQVLSPGLLQRPFRTGGFAARVRPLLAREDFGI
;
A
#
# COMPACT_ATOMS: atom_id res chain seq x y z
N MET A 1 3.52 -70.43 55.36
CA MET A 1 3.05 -70.53 53.97
C MET A 1 2.07 -69.36 53.74
N LYS A 2 2.50 -68.30 53.01
CA LYS A 2 1.66 -67.12 52.66
C LYS A 2 1.59 -67.04 51.17
N ARG A 3 0.40 -67.21 50.62
CA ARG A 3 0.11 -67.00 49.18
C ARG A 3 0.07 -65.53 48.90
N ARG A 4 0.85 -65.04 47.88
CA ARG A 4 0.78 -63.70 47.30
C ARG A 4 -0.14 -63.79 46.10
N THR A 5 -1.21 -63.00 46.12
CA THR A 5 -2.09 -62.76 45.00
C THR A 5 -1.55 -61.58 44.16
N LEU A 6 -1.29 -61.80 42.86
CA LEU A 6 -0.94 -60.74 41.88
C LEU A 6 -2.24 -60.11 41.37
N LEU A 7 -2.37 -58.82 41.57
CA LEU A 7 -3.37 -57.98 40.89
C LEU A 7 -2.75 -57.46 39.62
N ALA A 8 -3.33 -57.82 38.49
CA ALA A 8 -3.00 -57.19 37.16
C ALA A 8 -3.78 -55.89 37.01
N ALA A 9 -3.06 -54.75 36.94
CA ALA A 9 -3.63 -53.45 36.58
C ALA A 9 -3.68 -53.29 35.07
N GLY A 10 -4.88 -53.31 34.50
CA GLY A 10 -5.12 -52.97 33.10
C GLY A 10 -5.03 -51.45 32.90
N ALA A 11 -4.05 -50.99 32.14
CA ALA A 11 -3.94 -49.62 31.69
C ALA A 11 -4.89 -49.40 30.50
N GLY A 12 -6.06 -48.84 30.77
CA GLY A 12 -6.94 -48.29 29.74
C GLY A 12 -6.37 -46.97 29.21
N ALA A 13 -5.82 -46.99 28.00
CA ALA A 13 -5.46 -45.77 27.29
C ALA A 13 -6.72 -45.05 26.80
N SER A 14 -7.18 -44.05 27.53
CA SER A 14 -8.23 -43.13 27.07
C SER A 14 -7.61 -42.19 26.01
N ALA A 15 -7.86 -42.46 24.75
CA ALA A 15 -7.62 -41.52 23.66
C ALA A 15 -8.62 -40.35 23.81
N ALA A 16 -8.20 -39.29 24.49
CA ALA A 16 -8.91 -38.02 24.50
C ALA A 16 -8.83 -37.42 23.08
N LEU A 17 -9.89 -37.58 22.30
CA LEU A 17 -10.12 -36.74 21.12
C LEU A 17 -10.20 -35.29 21.58
N ALA A 18 -9.13 -34.51 21.33
CA ALA A 18 -9.11 -33.09 21.54
C ALA A 18 -10.06 -32.44 20.55
N LEU A 19 -11.34 -32.39 20.84
CA LEU A 19 -12.31 -31.51 20.18
C LEU A 19 -11.87 -30.10 20.49
N GLY A 20 -11.29 -29.40 19.44
CA GLY A 20 -10.88 -28.01 19.58
C GLY A 20 -12.04 -27.15 20.04
N SER A 21 -11.77 -26.19 20.93
CA SER A 21 -12.81 -25.28 21.42
C SER A 21 -13.52 -24.59 20.26
N PRO A 22 -14.81 -24.16 20.38
CA PRO A 22 -15.52 -23.40 19.33
C PRO A 22 -14.74 -22.17 18.87
N ALA A 23 -14.02 -21.49 19.76
CA ALA A 23 -13.14 -20.36 19.40
C ALA A 23 -11.97 -20.79 18.51
N ALA A 24 -11.36 -21.95 18.73
CA ALA A 24 -10.28 -22.47 17.90
C ALA A 24 -10.81 -22.95 16.51
N ALA A 25 -12.05 -23.39 16.43
CA ALA A 25 -12.71 -23.70 15.17
C ALA A 25 -12.98 -22.41 14.37
N ALA A 26 -13.60 -21.41 14.98
CA ALA A 26 -13.85 -20.11 14.34
C ALA A 26 -12.55 -19.40 13.88
N ALA A 27 -11.47 -19.49 14.65
CA ALA A 27 -10.18 -18.93 14.27
C ALA A 27 -9.60 -19.65 13.03
N ARG A 28 -9.73 -20.97 12.93
CA ARG A 28 -9.32 -21.76 11.76
C ARG A 28 -10.15 -21.43 10.52
N ASP A 29 -11.45 -21.27 10.66
CA ASP A 29 -12.34 -20.91 9.56
C ASP A 29 -12.01 -19.50 9.02
N THR A 30 -11.71 -18.55 9.92
CA THR A 30 -11.27 -17.21 9.55
C THR A 30 -9.92 -17.24 8.81
N GLU A 31 -8.95 -18.00 9.29
CA GLU A 31 -7.65 -18.13 8.61
C GLU A 31 -7.82 -18.77 7.21
N ALA A 32 -8.65 -19.81 7.08
CA ALA A 32 -8.93 -20.46 5.81
C ALA A 32 -9.58 -19.50 4.81
N LEU A 33 -10.48 -18.63 5.27
CA LEU A 33 -11.09 -17.57 4.46
C LEU A 33 -10.04 -16.57 3.97
N LEU A 34 -9.18 -16.06 4.85
CA LEU A 34 -8.13 -15.10 4.48
C LEU A 34 -7.12 -15.72 3.50
N ARG A 35 -6.75 -16.99 3.69
CA ARG A 35 -5.90 -17.73 2.75
C ARG A 35 -6.56 -17.97 1.39
N ARG A 36 -7.88 -18.15 1.34
CA ARG A 36 -8.65 -18.20 0.09
C ARG A 36 -8.59 -16.85 -0.61
N TRP A 37 -8.92 -15.76 0.08
CA TRP A 37 -8.86 -14.41 -0.49
C TRP A 37 -7.47 -14.08 -1.04
N PHE A 38 -6.42 -14.44 -0.28
CA PHE A 38 -5.05 -14.25 -0.76
C PHE A 38 -4.76 -15.03 -2.06
N ARG A 39 -5.14 -16.32 -2.12
CA ARG A 39 -4.92 -17.12 -3.34
C ARG A 39 -5.63 -16.53 -4.56
N ASP A 40 -6.85 -16.08 -4.37
CA ASP A 40 -7.67 -15.57 -5.47
C ASP A 40 -7.14 -14.20 -5.92
N THR A 41 -6.77 -13.33 -4.99
CA THR A 41 -6.04 -12.07 -5.28
C THR A 41 -4.72 -12.31 -6.00
N TYR A 42 -3.93 -13.31 -5.59
CA TYR A 42 -2.67 -13.62 -6.29
C TYR A 42 -2.90 -14.11 -7.72
N ARG A 43 -3.98 -14.86 -7.97
CA ARG A 43 -4.36 -15.28 -9.33
C ARG A 43 -4.70 -14.09 -10.24
N SER A 44 -5.34 -13.04 -9.73
CA SER A 44 -5.56 -11.84 -10.53
C SER A 44 -4.24 -11.13 -10.89
N ILE A 45 -3.28 -11.08 -9.96
CA ILE A 45 -1.92 -10.59 -10.25
C ILE A 45 -1.22 -11.47 -11.30
N GLU A 46 -1.33 -12.82 -11.21
CA GLU A 46 -0.79 -13.74 -12.22
C GLU A 46 -1.46 -13.51 -13.59
N ALA A 47 -2.78 -13.32 -13.63
CA ALA A 47 -3.52 -13.06 -14.87
C ALA A 47 -3.14 -11.72 -15.51
N MET A 48 -2.79 -10.71 -14.70
CA MET A 48 -2.26 -9.43 -15.18
C MET A 48 -0.79 -9.50 -15.57
N THR A 49 -0.03 -10.54 -15.18
CA THR A 49 1.40 -10.63 -15.45
C THR A 49 1.67 -11.22 -16.84
N THR A 50 2.29 -10.43 -17.70
CA THR A 50 2.57 -10.77 -19.10
C THR A 50 3.67 -11.83 -19.27
N GLY A 51 3.84 -12.33 -20.48
CA GLY A 51 4.87 -13.32 -20.81
C GLY A 51 6.30 -12.85 -20.52
N ILE A 52 6.58 -11.55 -20.59
CA ILE A 52 7.89 -10.96 -20.25
C ILE A 52 8.06 -10.71 -18.75
N GLY A 53 6.97 -10.81 -17.95
CA GLY A 53 7.01 -10.69 -16.50
C GLY A 53 6.65 -9.31 -15.94
N LEU A 54 6.11 -8.42 -16.75
CA LEU A 54 5.57 -7.14 -16.29
C LEU A 54 4.08 -7.30 -15.94
N THR A 55 3.67 -6.73 -14.82
CA THR A 55 2.27 -6.76 -14.37
C THR A 55 1.53 -5.59 -15.00
N ALA A 56 0.50 -5.85 -15.80
CA ALA A 56 -0.37 -4.85 -16.40
C ALA A 56 -1.14 -4.05 -15.33
N ASP A 57 -1.61 -2.87 -15.70
CA ASP A 57 -2.28 -1.91 -14.79
C ASP A 57 -3.58 -2.47 -14.21
N LYS A 58 -4.37 -3.13 -15.03
CA LYS A 58 -5.67 -3.68 -14.62
C LYS A 58 -6.10 -4.85 -15.49
N ILE A 59 -7.12 -5.54 -15.02
CA ILE A 59 -7.79 -6.61 -15.74
C ILE A 59 -9.30 -6.37 -15.79
N ASP A 60 -9.89 -6.53 -16.99
CA ASP A 60 -11.34 -6.56 -17.18
C ASP A 60 -11.84 -7.98 -16.85
N VAL A 61 -12.78 -8.06 -15.91
CA VAL A 61 -13.33 -9.33 -15.41
C VAL A 61 -14.79 -9.55 -15.82
N THR A 62 -15.28 -8.82 -16.83
CA THR A 62 -16.65 -8.96 -17.32
C THR A 62 -16.82 -10.16 -18.26
N SER A 63 -15.74 -10.65 -18.84
CA SER A 63 -15.74 -11.83 -19.74
C SER A 63 -15.24 -13.09 -19.03
N ALA A 64 -15.57 -14.26 -19.57
CA ALA A 64 -15.09 -15.55 -19.07
C ALA A 64 -13.55 -15.67 -19.16
N ASP A 65 -12.95 -14.98 -20.13
CA ASP A 65 -11.50 -14.87 -20.31
C ASP A 65 -11.09 -13.43 -19.98
N PRO A 66 -10.66 -13.12 -18.74
CA PRO A 66 -10.27 -11.78 -18.34
C PRO A 66 -9.11 -11.23 -19.17
N VAL A 67 -9.22 -9.97 -19.61
CA VAL A 67 -8.23 -9.34 -20.50
C VAL A 67 -7.43 -8.28 -19.73
N PRO A 68 -6.11 -8.48 -19.56
CA PRO A 68 -5.27 -7.45 -18.96
C PRO A 68 -5.09 -6.24 -19.89
N SER A 69 -4.93 -5.06 -19.30
CA SER A 69 -4.59 -3.83 -20.03
C SER A 69 -3.20 -3.94 -20.68
N VAL A 70 -2.96 -3.09 -21.68
CA VAL A 70 -1.65 -3.05 -22.36
C VAL A 70 -0.61 -2.30 -21.52
N ASN A 71 -1.02 -1.29 -20.77
CA ASN A 71 -0.14 -0.42 -20.00
C ASN A 71 0.30 -1.02 -18.66
N THR A 72 1.48 -0.64 -18.22
CA THR A 72 2.03 -0.91 -16.88
C THR A 72 2.80 0.30 -16.37
N SER A 73 2.91 0.44 -15.05
CA SER A 73 3.71 1.44 -14.36
C SER A 73 4.76 0.79 -13.45
N PRO A 74 5.75 1.56 -12.95
CA PRO A 74 6.67 1.08 -11.93
C PRO A 74 5.93 0.52 -10.69
N THR A 75 4.84 1.16 -10.24
CA THR A 75 4.02 0.66 -9.13
C THR A 75 3.44 -0.72 -9.42
N ASN A 76 2.86 -0.93 -10.60
CA ASN A 76 2.25 -2.22 -10.97
C ASN A 76 3.28 -3.35 -11.00
N ILE A 77 4.49 -3.07 -11.51
CA ILE A 77 5.61 -4.02 -11.49
C ILE A 77 6.02 -4.34 -10.05
N GLY A 78 6.09 -3.33 -9.18
CA GLY A 78 6.31 -3.49 -7.75
C GLY A 78 5.27 -4.42 -7.11
N CYS A 79 3.97 -4.19 -7.41
CA CYS A 79 2.85 -5.04 -6.95
C CYS A 79 3.06 -6.51 -7.32
N GLY A 80 3.46 -6.79 -8.54
CA GLY A 80 3.77 -8.15 -9.00
C GLY A 80 4.92 -8.79 -8.22
N LEU A 81 5.99 -8.03 -7.95
CA LEU A 81 7.15 -8.51 -7.20
C LEU A 81 6.80 -8.91 -5.77
N TRP A 82 6.20 -8.00 -4.98
CA TRP A 82 5.90 -8.34 -3.58
C TRP A 82 4.76 -9.35 -3.43
N SER A 83 3.78 -9.37 -4.35
CA SER A 83 2.74 -10.38 -4.35
C SER A 83 3.30 -11.78 -4.61
N THR A 84 4.30 -11.91 -5.50
CA THR A 84 5.01 -13.16 -5.78
C THR A 84 5.78 -13.65 -4.54
N VAL A 85 6.46 -12.75 -3.82
CA VAL A 85 7.13 -13.08 -2.55
C VAL A 85 6.13 -13.49 -1.48
N ALA A 86 5.01 -12.76 -1.35
CA ALA A 86 3.95 -13.10 -0.42
C ALA A 86 3.33 -14.47 -0.72
N ALA A 87 3.11 -14.80 -2.00
CA ALA A 87 2.58 -16.09 -2.42
C ALA A 87 3.48 -17.27 -2.03
N ALA A 88 4.77 -17.12 -2.17
CA ALA A 88 5.72 -18.13 -1.70
C ALA A 88 5.77 -18.22 -0.17
N GLY A 89 5.80 -17.07 0.52
CA GLY A 89 5.82 -17.02 1.99
C GLY A 89 4.57 -17.61 2.65
N LEU A 90 3.44 -17.56 1.94
CA LEU A 90 2.16 -18.15 2.40
C LEU A 90 1.91 -19.57 1.84
N GLY A 91 2.85 -20.13 1.07
CA GLY A 91 2.78 -21.49 0.55
C GLY A 91 1.78 -21.68 -0.61
N VAL A 92 1.42 -20.61 -1.32
CA VAL A 92 0.57 -20.68 -2.53
C VAL A 92 1.38 -21.15 -3.73
N ILE A 93 2.64 -20.73 -3.84
CA ILE A 93 3.61 -21.20 -4.83
C ILE A 93 4.87 -21.70 -4.12
N ASP A 94 5.64 -22.55 -4.79
CA ASP A 94 6.94 -23.00 -4.28
C ASP A 94 8.07 -21.99 -4.56
N THR A 95 9.19 -22.14 -3.86
CA THR A 95 10.37 -21.27 -3.99
C THR A 95 10.93 -21.25 -5.41
N ARG A 96 10.86 -22.37 -6.16
CA ARG A 96 11.33 -22.43 -7.55
C ARG A 96 10.45 -21.57 -8.47
N THR A 97 9.14 -21.62 -8.28
CA THR A 97 8.17 -20.82 -9.03
C THR A 97 8.36 -19.34 -8.71
N MET A 98 8.53 -18.98 -7.43
CA MET A 98 8.90 -17.63 -6.99
C MET A 98 10.17 -17.15 -7.70
N HIS A 99 11.27 -17.91 -7.60
CA HIS A 99 12.53 -17.55 -8.24
C HIS A 99 12.39 -17.28 -9.74
N ARG A 100 11.68 -18.17 -10.47
CA ARG A 100 11.44 -18.00 -11.92
C ARG A 100 10.63 -16.74 -12.23
N GLY A 101 9.59 -16.46 -11.44
CA GLY A 101 8.76 -15.26 -11.57
C GLY A 101 9.58 -13.99 -11.36
N LEU A 102 10.24 -13.89 -10.21
CA LEU A 102 11.08 -12.73 -9.85
C LEU A 102 12.23 -12.52 -10.86
N ALA A 103 12.93 -13.60 -11.27
CA ALA A 103 14.04 -13.52 -12.24
C ALA A 103 13.57 -13.01 -13.61
N ARG A 104 12.36 -13.40 -14.05
CA ARG A 104 11.75 -12.93 -15.30
C ARG A 104 11.40 -11.45 -15.21
N THR A 105 10.73 -11.01 -14.12
CA THR A 105 10.39 -9.60 -13.91
C THR A 105 11.66 -8.74 -13.79
N VAL A 106 12.65 -9.14 -13.01
CA VAL A 106 13.93 -8.41 -12.90
C VAL A 106 14.62 -8.31 -14.27
N ALA A 107 14.63 -9.38 -15.08
CA ALA A 107 15.20 -9.35 -16.43
C ALA A 107 14.42 -8.42 -17.38
N ALA A 108 13.12 -8.26 -17.19
CA ALA A 108 12.35 -7.26 -17.94
C ALA A 108 12.71 -5.84 -17.49
N VAL A 109 12.71 -5.58 -16.17
CA VAL A 109 13.05 -4.27 -15.59
C VAL A 109 14.45 -3.79 -15.97
N GLU A 110 15.43 -4.70 -16.09
CA GLU A 110 16.78 -4.38 -16.59
C GLU A 110 16.80 -3.84 -18.03
N ARG A 111 15.80 -4.19 -18.84
CA ARG A 111 15.71 -3.78 -20.25
C ARG A 111 14.82 -2.55 -20.46
N LEU A 112 14.03 -2.16 -19.47
CA LEU A 112 13.20 -0.97 -19.58
C LEU A 112 14.08 0.27 -19.75
N GLU A 113 13.68 1.16 -20.64
CA GLU A 113 14.29 2.47 -20.79
C GLU A 113 14.14 3.27 -19.50
N ARG A 114 15.19 4.01 -19.14
CA ARG A 114 15.25 4.87 -17.95
C ARG A 114 15.84 6.22 -18.28
N ALA A 115 15.47 7.22 -17.49
CA ALA A 115 16.14 8.53 -17.51
C ALA A 115 16.47 8.93 -16.07
N HIS A 116 17.61 9.59 -15.85
CA HIS A 116 18.06 10.06 -14.53
C HIS A 116 18.08 8.96 -13.45
N GLY A 117 18.29 7.70 -13.82
CA GLY A 117 18.28 6.55 -12.90
C GLY A 117 16.89 5.98 -12.57
N PHE A 118 15.81 6.58 -13.07
CA PHE A 118 14.41 6.22 -12.79
C PHE A 118 13.68 5.68 -14.01
N TRP A 119 12.57 4.98 -13.77
CA TRP A 119 11.71 4.37 -14.78
C TRP A 119 10.54 5.30 -15.14
N PHE A 120 10.11 5.21 -16.41
CA PHE A 120 8.99 6.00 -16.93
C PHE A 120 7.62 5.52 -16.42
N ASN A 121 6.68 6.40 -16.38
CA ASN A 121 5.24 6.15 -16.36
C ASN A 121 4.70 6.61 -17.72
N TRP A 122 4.42 5.72 -18.67
CA TRP A 122 4.05 4.31 -18.63
C TRP A 122 4.88 3.47 -19.59
N TYR A 123 4.75 2.12 -19.50
CA TYR A 123 5.29 1.18 -20.49
C TYR A 123 4.19 0.30 -21.06
N ASP A 124 4.42 -0.26 -22.25
CA ASP A 124 3.69 -1.42 -22.76
C ASP A 124 4.13 -2.68 -21.97
N ALA A 125 3.19 -3.33 -21.32
CA ALA A 125 3.46 -4.49 -20.46
C ALA A 125 3.91 -5.73 -21.23
N HIS A 126 3.69 -5.81 -22.54
CA HIS A 126 4.06 -6.95 -23.37
C HIS A 126 5.43 -6.81 -24.03
N THR A 127 5.81 -5.56 -24.36
CA THR A 127 7.07 -5.28 -25.06
C THR A 127 8.12 -4.60 -24.19
N GLY A 128 7.71 -3.86 -23.16
CA GLY A 128 8.56 -3.02 -22.32
C GLY A 128 8.91 -1.67 -22.97
N ALA A 129 8.31 -1.31 -24.10
CA ALA A 129 8.49 0.00 -24.72
C ALA A 129 7.79 1.09 -23.88
N VAL A 130 8.41 2.28 -23.82
CA VAL A 130 7.74 3.47 -23.24
C VAL A 130 6.51 3.79 -24.08
N LEU A 131 5.36 4.02 -23.43
CA LEU A 131 4.14 4.41 -24.13
C LEU A 131 4.23 5.86 -24.61
N THR A 132 3.89 6.05 -25.86
CA THR A 132 3.76 7.37 -26.50
C THR A 132 2.30 7.74 -26.78
N GLU A 133 1.40 6.75 -26.75
CA GLU A 133 -0.04 6.90 -26.96
C GLU A 133 -0.81 5.97 -26.02
N TRP A 134 -1.95 6.43 -25.50
CA TRP A 134 -2.84 5.60 -24.69
C TRP A 134 -3.49 4.50 -25.51
N PRO A 135 -3.39 3.22 -25.09
CA PRO A 135 -4.07 2.12 -25.76
C PRO A 135 -5.59 2.33 -25.80
N GLY A 136 -6.18 2.24 -26.99
CA GLY A 136 -7.62 2.36 -27.21
C GLY A 136 -8.13 3.76 -27.55
N THR A 137 -7.54 4.83 -27.04
CA THR A 137 -7.92 6.21 -27.42
C THR A 137 -6.97 6.85 -28.43
N GLY A 138 -5.68 6.46 -28.42
CA GLY A 138 -4.64 7.09 -29.24
C GLY A 138 -4.20 8.47 -28.73
N ASP A 139 -4.63 8.88 -27.55
CA ASP A 139 -4.21 10.15 -26.96
C ASP A 139 -2.72 10.11 -26.63
N PRO A 140 -1.97 11.21 -26.82
CA PRO A 140 -0.55 11.25 -26.51
C PRO A 140 -0.26 10.99 -25.03
N VAL A 141 0.76 10.18 -24.76
CA VAL A 141 1.35 9.99 -23.42
C VAL A 141 2.67 10.72 -23.36
N ARG A 142 2.78 11.71 -22.47
CA ARG A 142 4.05 12.39 -22.22
C ARG A 142 4.98 11.49 -21.40
N PRO A 143 6.28 11.44 -21.75
CA PRO A 143 7.25 10.66 -20.99
C PRO A 143 7.50 11.29 -19.63
N PHE A 144 7.11 10.58 -18.57
CA PHE A 144 7.07 11.08 -17.21
C PHE A 144 7.81 10.16 -16.24
N LEU A 145 8.57 10.72 -15.32
CA LEU A 145 9.20 10.04 -14.19
C LEU A 145 8.44 10.42 -12.93
N SER A 146 7.63 9.50 -12.40
CA SER A 146 6.93 9.67 -11.14
C SER A 146 7.82 9.31 -9.96
N SER A 147 8.00 10.19 -9.00
CA SER A 147 8.78 9.90 -7.80
C SER A 147 8.13 8.81 -6.93
N VAL A 148 6.81 8.83 -6.79
CA VAL A 148 6.08 7.84 -5.97
C VAL A 148 6.00 6.47 -6.62
N ASP A 149 5.74 6.39 -7.94
CA ASP A 149 5.68 5.10 -8.63
C ASP A 149 7.03 4.39 -8.63
N ASN A 150 8.12 5.15 -8.84
CA ASN A 150 9.47 4.62 -8.72
C ASN A 150 9.76 4.10 -7.30
N ALA A 151 9.25 4.75 -6.26
CA ALA A 151 9.42 4.27 -4.89
C ALA A 151 8.77 2.90 -4.67
N TRP A 152 7.62 2.65 -5.26
CA TRP A 152 6.95 1.35 -5.16
C TRP A 152 7.66 0.25 -5.95
N LEU A 153 8.24 0.57 -7.11
CA LEU A 153 9.09 -0.39 -7.82
C LEU A 153 10.35 -0.72 -7.02
N VAL A 154 11.03 0.30 -6.48
CA VAL A 154 12.22 0.10 -5.63
C VAL A 154 11.89 -0.75 -4.40
N ALA A 155 10.75 -0.49 -3.75
CA ALA A 155 10.28 -1.31 -2.63
C ALA A 155 10.07 -2.77 -3.03
N GLY A 156 9.43 -3.02 -4.18
CA GLY A 156 9.22 -4.36 -4.73
C GLY A 156 10.55 -5.07 -5.04
N LEU A 157 11.52 -4.36 -5.62
CA LEU A 157 12.86 -4.88 -5.91
C LEU A 157 13.64 -5.22 -4.63
N LEU A 158 13.58 -4.39 -3.59
CA LEU A 158 14.20 -4.67 -2.30
C LEU A 158 13.60 -5.90 -1.63
N ILE A 159 12.28 -6.09 -1.71
CA ILE A 159 11.58 -7.27 -1.20
C ILE A 159 12.01 -8.52 -1.99
N ALA A 160 12.12 -8.42 -3.32
CA ALA A 160 12.60 -9.51 -4.15
C ALA A 160 14.06 -9.88 -3.85
N ALA A 161 14.95 -8.90 -3.63
CA ALA A 161 16.34 -9.10 -3.26
C ALA A 161 16.51 -9.76 -1.88
N ASP A 162 15.61 -9.47 -0.93
CA ASP A 162 15.60 -10.10 0.39
C ASP A 162 15.10 -11.55 0.32
N ALA A 163 14.04 -11.79 -0.47
CA ALA A 163 13.46 -13.12 -0.64
C ALA A 163 14.30 -14.07 -1.49
N ASP A 164 15.05 -13.52 -2.47
CA ASP A 164 15.89 -14.28 -3.38
C ASP A 164 17.31 -13.68 -3.47
N PRO A 165 18.25 -14.14 -2.63
CA PRO A 165 19.64 -13.66 -2.62
C PRO A 165 20.38 -13.80 -3.95
N VAL A 166 19.96 -14.71 -4.84
CA VAL A 166 20.58 -14.89 -6.17
C VAL A 166 20.35 -13.67 -7.06
N LEU A 167 19.19 -13.00 -6.89
CA LEU A 167 18.84 -11.80 -7.65
C LEU A 167 19.44 -10.51 -7.06
N ARG A 168 19.86 -10.54 -5.80
CA ARG A 168 20.37 -9.36 -5.08
C ARG A 168 21.41 -8.56 -5.85
N PRO A 169 22.53 -9.14 -6.38
CA PRO A 169 23.54 -8.34 -7.09
C PRO A 169 23.02 -7.68 -8.37
N ARG A 170 21.99 -8.24 -9.01
CA ARG A 170 21.35 -7.65 -10.19
C ARG A 170 20.51 -6.45 -9.78
N ILE A 171 19.72 -6.60 -8.72
CA ILE A 171 18.85 -5.54 -8.18
C ILE A 171 19.70 -4.39 -7.63
N GLU A 172 20.78 -4.67 -6.90
CA GLU A 172 21.69 -3.63 -6.41
C GLU A 172 22.29 -2.80 -7.55
N ARG A 173 22.67 -3.43 -8.68
CA ARG A 173 23.12 -2.67 -9.87
C ARG A 173 22.01 -1.82 -10.50
N LEU A 174 20.76 -2.32 -10.51
CA LEU A 174 19.61 -1.54 -11.00
C LEU A 174 19.34 -0.29 -10.16
N LEU A 175 19.55 -0.40 -8.85
CA LEU A 175 19.26 0.68 -7.90
C LEU A 175 20.44 1.64 -7.71
N ALA A 176 21.64 1.32 -8.22
CA ALA A 176 22.83 2.12 -8.01
C ALA A 176 22.75 3.55 -8.56
N ASP A 177 21.94 3.77 -9.60
CA ASP A 177 21.76 5.06 -10.26
C ASP A 177 20.51 5.83 -9.76
N ALA A 178 19.70 5.25 -8.88
CA ALA A 178 18.48 5.85 -8.36
C ALA A 178 18.78 6.84 -7.24
N ASP A 179 19.12 8.07 -7.60
CA ASP A 179 19.44 9.17 -6.68
C ASP A 179 18.20 10.04 -6.43
N TRP A 180 17.57 9.91 -5.27
CA TRP A 180 16.34 10.65 -4.93
C TRP A 180 16.55 12.16 -4.82
N SER A 181 17.80 12.65 -4.70
CA SER A 181 18.10 14.07 -4.75
C SER A 181 17.66 14.71 -6.05
N PHE A 182 17.53 13.94 -7.14
CA PHE A 182 16.98 14.40 -8.42
C PHE A 182 15.57 14.99 -8.27
N PHE A 183 14.72 14.42 -7.44
CA PHE A 183 13.37 14.95 -7.19
C PHE A 183 13.32 15.96 -6.02
N HIS A 184 14.41 16.14 -5.27
CA HIS A 184 14.40 16.94 -4.06
C HIS A 184 14.66 18.42 -4.35
N THR A 185 13.78 19.28 -3.84
CA THR A 185 14.03 20.71 -3.73
C THR A 185 14.57 20.99 -2.32
N PRO A 186 15.86 21.32 -2.15
CA PRO A 186 16.45 21.61 -0.83
C PRO A 186 15.71 22.74 -0.12
N TYR A 187 15.69 22.70 1.21
CA TYR A 187 15.07 23.77 2.00
C TYR A 187 15.92 25.05 1.94
N ASP A 188 15.26 26.18 1.71
CA ASP A 188 15.84 27.52 1.82
C ASP A 188 14.97 28.36 2.75
N ALA A 189 15.57 28.85 3.85
CA ALA A 189 14.86 29.65 4.84
C ALA A 189 14.49 31.05 4.32
N ASP A 190 15.19 31.55 3.31
CA ASP A 190 14.94 32.87 2.72
C ASP A 190 13.78 32.83 1.70
N ASP A 191 13.51 31.64 1.11
CA ASP A 191 12.37 31.40 0.20
C ASP A 191 11.79 29.99 0.39
N PRO A 192 11.12 29.70 1.51
CA PRO A 192 10.59 28.39 1.81
C PRO A 192 9.39 27.97 0.91
N ALA A 193 8.76 28.95 0.25
CA ALA A 193 7.66 28.66 -0.66
C ALA A 193 8.14 28.03 -1.97
N ALA A 194 9.27 28.48 -2.52
CA ALA A 194 9.89 27.91 -3.70
C ALA A 194 10.83 26.74 -3.38
N ASN A 195 11.37 26.68 -2.14
CA ASN A 195 12.37 25.73 -1.68
C ASN A 195 11.96 25.07 -0.36
N PRO A 196 10.92 24.19 -0.38
CA PRO A 196 10.29 23.69 0.85
C PRO A 196 11.03 22.53 1.52
N GLY A 197 12.13 22.01 0.98
CA GLY A 197 12.80 20.82 1.50
C GLY A 197 12.06 19.52 1.19
N GLN A 198 11.34 19.45 0.07
CA GLN A 198 10.42 18.35 -0.27
C GLN A 198 10.69 17.73 -1.63
N LEU A 199 10.10 16.55 -1.89
CA LEU A 199 10.16 15.88 -3.17
C LEU A 199 9.13 16.44 -4.14
N ARG A 200 9.53 16.67 -5.39
CA ARG A 200 8.63 16.94 -6.52
C ARG A 200 7.80 15.71 -6.83
N GLY A 201 6.58 15.91 -7.34
CA GLY A 201 5.71 14.82 -7.81
C GLY A 201 6.36 13.99 -8.90
N GLY A 202 7.10 14.63 -9.81
CA GLY A 202 7.83 13.96 -10.88
C GLY A 202 8.48 14.93 -11.85
N PHE A 203 8.95 14.37 -12.98
CA PHE A 203 9.71 15.08 -14.00
C PHE A 203 9.24 14.68 -15.41
N TRP A 204 9.02 15.65 -16.27
CA TRP A 204 8.69 15.48 -17.67
C TRP A 204 9.98 15.53 -18.51
N THR A 205 10.33 14.44 -19.17
CA THR A 205 11.60 14.35 -19.90
C THR A 205 11.56 14.91 -21.31
N ASP A 206 10.37 15.26 -21.83
CA ASP A 206 10.20 15.87 -23.13
C ASP A 206 10.51 17.38 -23.17
N ASP A 207 10.42 18.05 -22.04
CA ASP A 207 10.72 19.47 -21.89
C ASP A 207 11.62 19.82 -20.69
N ASP A 208 12.19 18.81 -20.05
CA ASP A 208 13.09 18.92 -18.89
C ASP A 208 12.50 19.73 -17.73
N THR A 209 11.20 19.49 -17.41
CA THR A 209 10.50 20.23 -16.36
C THR A 209 10.01 19.35 -15.23
N TYR A 210 10.11 19.83 -13.98
CA TYR A 210 9.47 19.22 -12.84
C TYR A 210 7.97 19.55 -12.78
N THR A 211 7.20 18.68 -12.11
CA THR A 211 5.82 19.02 -11.73
C THR A 211 5.76 20.30 -10.91
N GLY A 212 4.66 21.05 -11.03
CA GLY A 212 4.45 22.28 -10.28
C GLY A 212 4.20 22.08 -8.78
N HIS A 213 4.05 20.84 -8.30
CA HIS A 213 3.75 20.50 -6.92
C HIS A 213 4.84 19.65 -6.28
N TRP A 214 4.85 19.65 -4.93
CA TRP A 214 5.66 18.79 -4.08
C TRP A 214 4.76 17.82 -3.30
N TYR A 215 5.30 16.67 -2.97
CA TYR A 215 4.69 15.75 -2.02
C TYR A 215 5.01 16.18 -0.59
N GLY A 216 4.31 17.21 -0.12
CA GLY A 216 4.51 17.82 1.18
C GLY A 216 3.76 17.15 2.32
N ALA A 217 2.64 16.48 2.06
CA ALA A 217 1.82 15.86 3.08
C ALA A 217 2.49 14.59 3.65
N LEU A 218 2.76 14.56 4.95
CA LEU A 218 3.49 13.45 5.59
C LEU A 218 2.72 12.13 5.54
N ASN A 219 1.41 12.14 5.84
CA ASN A 219 0.61 10.91 5.94
C ASN A 219 0.02 10.51 4.57
N THR A 220 0.89 10.45 3.55
CA THR A 220 0.54 10.00 2.20
C THR A 220 1.55 8.97 1.70
N GLU A 221 1.22 8.23 0.65
CA GLU A 221 2.08 7.15 0.14
C GLU A 221 3.43 7.63 -0.40
N PRO A 222 3.60 8.87 -0.94
CA PRO A 222 4.92 9.37 -1.33
C PRO A 222 5.98 9.39 -0.22
N ARG A 223 5.58 9.27 1.07
CA ARG A 223 6.56 9.11 2.15
C ARG A 223 7.44 7.87 1.99
N MET A 224 7.04 6.89 1.16
CA MET A 224 7.90 5.76 0.82
C MET A 224 9.16 6.23 0.07
N ALA A 225 9.03 7.15 -0.89
CA ALA A 225 10.17 7.76 -1.58
C ALA A 225 11.09 8.52 -0.59
N SER A 226 10.50 9.29 0.34
CA SER A 226 11.24 9.98 1.40
C SER A 226 12.05 9.00 2.25
N TYR A 227 11.45 7.89 2.68
CA TYR A 227 12.14 6.88 3.47
C TYR A 227 13.27 6.18 2.71
N LEU A 228 13.07 5.88 1.43
CA LEU A 228 14.09 5.28 0.58
C LEU A 228 15.28 6.21 0.39
N GLY A 229 15.04 7.47 0.04
CA GLY A 229 16.11 8.46 -0.15
C GLY A 229 16.87 8.80 1.14
N ILE A 230 16.19 8.82 2.31
CA ILE A 230 16.88 8.94 3.60
C ILE A 230 17.70 7.67 3.89
N ALA A 231 17.16 6.50 3.56
CA ALA A 231 17.83 5.23 3.83
C ALA A 231 19.09 5.00 3.01
N ASP A 232 19.13 5.42 1.75
CA ASP A 232 20.33 5.33 0.90
C ASP A 232 21.28 6.53 1.08
N GLY A 233 20.78 7.65 1.61
CA GLY A 233 21.55 8.86 1.90
C GLY A 233 21.52 9.91 0.80
N SER A 234 20.69 9.74 -0.22
CA SER A 234 20.44 10.76 -1.24
C SER A 234 19.56 11.91 -0.76
N LEU A 235 18.80 11.68 0.33
CA LEU A 235 18.07 12.73 1.03
C LEU A 235 18.62 12.97 2.43
N PRO A 236 18.67 14.23 2.89
CA PRO A 236 19.04 14.54 4.26
C PRO A 236 17.93 14.11 5.24
N PRO A 237 18.25 13.66 6.47
CA PRO A 237 17.25 13.26 7.46
C PRO A 237 16.22 14.35 7.79
N GLU A 238 16.62 15.61 7.69
CA GLU A 238 15.80 16.79 7.95
C GLU A 238 14.62 16.91 6.98
N HIS A 239 14.73 16.33 5.78
CA HIS A 239 13.63 16.22 4.80
C HIS A 239 12.33 15.70 5.44
N TYR A 240 12.43 14.71 6.36
CA TYR A 240 11.27 14.17 7.07
C TYR A 240 10.53 15.24 7.88
N TRP A 241 11.25 16.21 8.47
CA TRP A 241 10.67 17.27 9.28
C TRP A 241 10.10 18.43 8.44
N HIS A 242 10.48 18.55 7.17
CA HIS A 242 9.92 19.53 6.23
C HIS A 242 8.59 19.11 5.60
N THR A 243 8.12 17.88 5.81
CA THR A 243 6.79 17.45 5.40
C THR A 243 5.72 17.92 6.39
N PHE A 244 4.51 18.16 5.92
CA PHE A 244 3.42 18.71 6.73
C PHE A 244 2.66 17.61 7.47
N ARG A 245 2.33 17.86 8.75
CA ARG A 245 1.36 17.05 9.50
C ARG A 245 -0.08 17.45 9.19
N THR A 246 -0.29 18.76 8.97
CA THR A 246 -1.48 19.37 8.39
C THR A 246 -1.04 20.53 7.51
N MET A 247 -1.95 21.14 6.74
CA MET A 247 -1.73 22.49 6.20
C MET A 247 -1.31 23.44 7.32
N LEU A 248 -0.52 24.44 6.99
CA LEU A 248 -0.15 25.49 7.97
C LEU A 248 -1.38 26.32 8.32
N PRO A 249 -1.47 26.83 9.57
CA PRO A 249 -2.66 27.58 10.02
C PRO A 249 -2.99 28.81 9.17
N GLU A 250 -1.98 29.40 8.54
CA GLU A 250 -2.08 30.56 7.66
C GLU A 250 -2.46 30.26 6.22
N TRP A 251 -2.50 28.97 5.81
CA TRP A 251 -2.85 28.57 4.45
C TRP A 251 -4.35 28.41 4.30
N GLU A 252 -4.86 28.61 3.09
CA GLU A 252 -6.25 28.32 2.75
C GLU A 252 -6.52 26.82 2.89
N GLN A 253 -7.56 26.46 3.62
CA GLN A 253 -7.93 25.10 3.92
C GLN A 253 -9.37 25.02 4.45
N GLU A 254 -10.04 23.90 4.22
CA GLU A 254 -11.41 23.68 4.72
C GLU A 254 -11.43 23.33 6.21
N GLN A 255 -10.49 22.49 6.64
CA GLN A 255 -10.33 22.08 8.03
C GLN A 255 -9.45 23.09 8.77
N ARG A 256 -9.83 23.44 10.00
CA ARG A 256 -8.96 24.26 10.86
C ARG A 256 -8.02 23.38 11.65
N PRO A 257 -6.70 23.44 11.42
CA PRO A 257 -5.74 22.65 12.18
C PRO A 257 -5.60 23.17 13.60
N GLU A 258 -5.52 22.25 14.55
CA GLU A 258 -5.07 22.51 15.92
C GLU A 258 -3.63 22.04 16.07
N GLY A 259 -2.83 22.70 16.89
CA GLY A 259 -1.42 22.31 17.10
C GLY A 259 -0.55 23.43 17.62
N GLU A 260 0.74 23.23 17.47
CA GLU A 260 1.76 24.21 17.87
C GLU A 260 3.03 24.10 17.00
N TYR A 261 3.80 25.18 16.93
CA TYR A 261 5.12 25.11 16.32
C TYR A 261 6.11 24.48 17.29
N VAL A 262 6.86 23.49 16.81
CA VAL A 262 7.94 22.81 17.53
C VAL A 262 9.22 22.87 16.73
N THR A 263 10.37 22.65 17.39
CA THR A 263 11.66 22.52 16.70
C THR A 263 12.23 21.13 16.96
N VAL A 264 12.51 20.40 15.89
CA VAL A 264 13.11 19.06 15.93
C VAL A 264 14.33 19.06 15.01
N ASP A 265 15.50 18.68 15.53
CA ASP A 265 16.77 18.66 14.78
C ASP A 265 17.11 20.00 14.09
N GLY A 266 16.71 21.12 14.68
CA GLY A 266 16.92 22.46 14.11
C GLY A 266 15.83 22.90 13.12
N VAL A 267 14.93 22.00 12.69
CA VAL A 267 13.81 22.33 11.81
C VAL A 267 12.60 22.79 12.62
N ARG A 268 12.13 24.01 12.37
CA ARG A 268 10.89 24.52 12.92
C ARG A 268 9.72 24.02 12.07
N MET A 269 8.82 23.25 12.66
CA MET A 269 7.68 22.66 11.98
C MET A 269 6.37 22.90 12.73
N TRP A 270 5.25 22.90 11.99
CA TRP A 270 3.91 22.91 12.54
C TRP A 270 3.50 21.48 12.91
N ARG A 271 3.33 21.21 14.21
CA ARG A 271 2.84 19.95 14.74
C ARG A 271 1.31 20.01 14.80
N GLY A 272 0.68 19.96 13.62
CA GLY A 272 -0.76 20.08 13.45
C GLY A 272 -1.50 18.73 13.46
N HIS A 273 -2.77 18.80 13.82
CA HIS A 273 -3.73 17.69 13.69
C HIS A 273 -5.13 18.25 13.40
N TYR A 274 -5.98 17.43 12.79
CA TYR A 274 -7.40 17.69 12.68
C TYR A 274 -8.18 16.94 13.75
N THR A 275 -9.37 17.42 14.09
CA THR A 275 -10.28 16.75 15.03
C THR A 275 -11.53 16.30 14.32
N TYR A 276 -11.69 14.98 14.13
CA TYR A 276 -12.90 14.38 13.55
C TYR A 276 -13.62 13.52 14.58
N ARG A 277 -14.92 13.85 14.87
CA ARG A 277 -15.75 13.13 15.84
C ARG A 277 -15.08 12.90 17.19
N GLY A 278 -14.37 13.94 17.69
CA GLY A 278 -13.65 13.92 18.96
C GLY A 278 -12.31 13.17 18.94
N ARG A 279 -11.82 12.75 17.79
CA ARG A 279 -10.49 12.14 17.62
C ARG A 279 -9.55 13.09 16.89
N ARG A 280 -8.39 13.34 17.50
CA ARG A 280 -7.30 14.05 16.84
C ARG A 280 -6.53 13.09 15.96
N LEU A 281 -6.17 13.50 14.75
CA LEU A 281 -5.35 12.71 13.82
C LEU A 281 -4.59 13.61 12.86
N VAL A 282 -3.47 13.11 12.36
CA VAL A 282 -2.77 13.68 11.21
C VAL A 282 -3.47 13.15 9.96
N PRO A 283 -4.09 14.04 9.15
CA PRO A 283 -4.84 13.66 7.97
C PRO A 283 -3.92 13.11 6.87
N SER A 284 -4.49 12.45 5.86
CA SER A 284 -3.84 12.24 4.58
C SER A 284 -4.19 13.38 3.61
N TRP A 285 -3.77 13.30 2.33
CA TRP A 285 -4.10 14.35 1.38
C TRP A 285 -5.60 14.38 1.08
N GLY A 286 -6.17 13.26 0.64
CA GLY A 286 -7.59 13.15 0.32
C GLY A 286 -8.42 12.43 1.39
N GLY A 287 -7.87 12.09 2.55
CA GLY A 287 -8.56 11.28 3.56
C GLY A 287 -8.77 9.83 3.16
N SER A 288 -8.01 9.33 2.17
CA SER A 288 -8.14 7.97 1.65
C SER A 288 -7.39 6.93 2.47
N MET A 289 -7.87 5.68 2.44
CA MET A 289 -7.22 4.58 3.16
C MET A 289 -5.87 4.22 2.54
N PHE A 290 -5.76 4.27 1.21
CA PHE A 290 -4.54 3.99 0.46
C PHE A 290 -3.38 4.90 0.90
N GLU A 291 -3.59 6.21 0.86
CA GLU A 291 -2.58 7.21 1.24
C GLU A 291 -2.03 6.96 2.65
N ALA A 292 -2.93 6.70 3.59
CA ALA A 292 -2.55 6.53 4.99
C ALA A 292 -1.90 5.17 5.27
N LEU A 293 -2.35 4.07 4.65
CA LEU A 293 -2.09 2.71 5.13
C LEU A 293 -1.37 1.77 4.16
N MET A 294 -0.97 2.20 2.96
CA MET A 294 -0.15 1.35 2.10
C MET A 294 1.28 1.22 2.65
N VAL A 295 1.91 2.32 3.06
CA VAL A 295 3.30 2.32 3.56
C VAL A 295 3.50 1.42 4.79
N PRO A 296 2.62 1.40 5.83
CA PRO A 296 2.80 0.53 6.99
C PRO A 296 2.73 -0.97 6.70
N LEU A 297 2.31 -1.39 5.52
CA LEU A 297 2.41 -2.79 5.11
C LEU A 297 3.88 -3.22 4.93
N PHE A 298 4.76 -2.29 4.59
CA PHE A 298 6.18 -2.50 4.30
C PHE A 298 7.09 -1.92 5.37
N VAL A 299 6.83 -0.71 5.84
CA VAL A 299 7.59 -0.05 6.89
C VAL A 299 6.86 -0.20 8.23
N PRO A 300 7.51 -0.71 9.30
CA PRO A 300 6.82 -0.99 10.55
C PRO A 300 6.58 0.27 11.41
N GLU A 301 5.95 1.30 10.83
CA GLU A 301 5.71 2.62 11.42
C GLU A 301 5.05 2.52 12.80
N ALA A 302 3.98 1.72 12.91
CA ALA A 302 3.24 1.57 14.17
C ALA A 302 4.09 0.97 15.29
N SER A 303 5.06 0.10 14.98
CA SER A 303 5.94 -0.50 15.99
C SER A 303 7.13 0.39 16.35
N TRP A 304 7.60 1.20 15.42
CA TRP A 304 8.70 2.15 15.63
C TRP A 304 8.23 3.44 16.30
N SER A 305 6.97 3.82 16.09
CA SER A 305 6.32 5.00 16.65
C SER A 305 4.92 4.68 17.17
N PRO A 306 4.81 3.91 18.27
CA PRO A 306 3.53 3.41 18.74
C PRO A 306 2.59 4.50 19.26
N LYS A 307 3.13 5.64 19.71
CA LYS A 307 2.38 6.77 20.27
C LYS A 307 1.94 7.79 19.22
N ALA A 308 2.67 7.91 18.10
CA ALA A 308 2.30 8.77 16.97
C ALA A 308 1.69 7.94 15.85
N TRP A 309 2.50 7.32 14.98
CA TRP A 309 2.02 6.53 13.84
C TRP A 309 1.04 5.42 14.23
N GLY A 310 1.35 4.65 15.29
CA GLY A 310 0.47 3.56 15.72
C GLY A 310 -0.90 4.04 16.23
N VAL A 311 -0.98 5.24 16.81
CA VAL A 311 -2.26 5.88 17.18
C VAL A 311 -2.94 6.43 15.93
N ASN A 312 -2.20 7.12 15.07
CA ASN A 312 -2.75 7.75 13.87
C ASN A 312 -3.41 6.76 12.93
N HIS A 313 -2.76 5.64 12.62
CA HIS A 313 -3.32 4.60 11.76
C HIS A 313 -4.65 4.05 12.28
N ARG A 314 -4.74 3.74 13.59
CA ARG A 314 -5.99 3.27 14.19
C ARG A 314 -7.10 4.33 14.14
N ARG A 315 -6.74 5.62 14.35
CA ARG A 315 -7.71 6.72 14.30
C ARG A 315 -8.20 6.95 12.87
N HIS A 316 -7.32 6.87 11.88
CA HIS A 316 -7.69 6.96 10.46
C HIS A 316 -8.68 5.85 10.08
N VAL A 317 -8.37 4.59 10.39
CA VAL A 317 -9.28 3.45 10.17
C VAL A 317 -10.63 3.68 10.86
N ARG A 318 -10.62 4.08 12.13
CA ARG A 318 -11.86 4.32 12.87
C ARG A 318 -12.70 5.44 12.28
N SER A 319 -12.05 6.49 11.78
CA SER A 319 -12.72 7.61 11.12
C SER A 319 -13.42 7.17 9.83
N GLN A 320 -12.77 6.38 9.00
CA GLN A 320 -13.37 5.83 7.79
C GLN A 320 -14.56 4.89 8.09
N ILE A 321 -14.46 4.05 9.12
CA ILE A 321 -15.56 3.18 9.54
C ILE A 321 -16.76 4.02 9.97
N GLU A 322 -16.56 5.04 10.80
CA GLU A 322 -17.64 5.88 11.30
C GLU A 322 -18.21 6.80 10.21
N HIS A 323 -17.41 7.28 9.28
CA HIS A 323 -17.90 8.02 8.12
C HIS A 323 -18.93 7.19 7.34
N GLY A 324 -18.56 5.98 6.91
CA GLY A 324 -19.47 5.15 6.12
C GLY A 324 -20.69 4.62 6.87
N LEU A 325 -20.51 4.23 8.15
CA LEU A 325 -21.58 3.59 8.93
C LEU A 325 -22.50 4.58 9.65
N VAL A 326 -22.00 5.74 10.09
CA VAL A 326 -22.72 6.66 10.97
C VAL A 326 -23.01 7.98 10.30
N GLU A 327 -22.05 8.60 9.63
CA GLU A 327 -22.21 9.90 9.01
C GLU A 327 -23.01 9.80 7.71
N GLU A 328 -22.60 8.94 6.80
CA GLU A 328 -23.25 8.73 5.51
C GLU A 328 -24.39 7.70 5.56
N GLY A 329 -24.38 6.81 6.57
CA GLY A 329 -25.40 5.79 6.73
C GLY A 329 -25.42 4.74 5.60
N TYR A 330 -24.31 4.55 4.89
CA TYR A 330 -24.20 3.60 3.77
C TYR A 330 -24.36 2.14 4.18
N GLY A 331 -24.09 1.80 5.45
CA GLY A 331 -24.02 0.42 5.91
C GLY A 331 -22.70 -0.29 5.54
N TYR A 332 -21.86 0.35 4.77
CA TYR A 332 -20.53 -0.09 4.30
C TYR A 332 -19.53 1.04 4.48
N TRP A 333 -18.23 0.69 4.42
CA TRP A 333 -17.15 1.65 4.62
C TRP A 333 -15.88 1.23 3.86
N GLY A 334 -14.93 2.14 3.78
CA GLY A 334 -13.66 2.00 3.10
C GLY A 334 -13.64 2.84 1.82
N PHE A 335 -12.93 3.98 1.87
CA PHE A 335 -12.91 4.98 0.82
C PHE A 335 -11.46 5.19 0.40
N SER A 336 -11.21 4.94 -0.88
CA SER A 336 -9.87 4.99 -1.47
C SER A 336 -9.99 5.14 -2.99
N PRO A 337 -9.00 5.74 -3.68
CA PRO A 337 -8.98 5.80 -5.14
C PRO A 337 -9.13 4.41 -5.78
N ALA A 338 -9.92 4.31 -6.85
CA ALA A 338 -10.22 3.05 -7.54
C ALA A 338 -10.81 3.27 -8.93
N ASN A 339 -10.91 2.20 -9.74
CA ASN A 339 -11.82 2.22 -10.88
C ASN A 339 -13.27 2.35 -10.38
N ILE A 340 -13.99 3.28 -10.98
CA ILE A 340 -15.40 3.54 -10.65
C ILE A 340 -16.33 2.55 -11.35
N PRO A 341 -17.50 2.25 -10.78
CA PRO A 341 -18.47 1.32 -11.39
C PRO A 341 -18.93 1.71 -12.79
N ASP A 342 -18.88 3.00 -13.13
CA ASP A 342 -19.27 3.53 -14.44
C ASP A 342 -18.13 3.61 -15.46
N GLY A 343 -16.93 3.14 -15.09
CA GLY A 343 -15.71 3.21 -15.89
C GLY A 343 -14.88 4.47 -15.63
N GLY A 344 -13.56 4.33 -15.80
CA GLY A 344 -12.59 5.35 -15.43
C GLY A 344 -12.06 5.17 -14.01
N TYR A 345 -11.20 6.08 -13.57
CA TYR A 345 -10.59 6.11 -12.25
C TYR A 345 -11.04 7.37 -11.50
N SER A 346 -11.29 7.27 -10.20
CA SER A 346 -11.60 8.42 -9.36
C SER A 346 -10.96 8.28 -7.99
N GLU A 347 -10.73 9.42 -7.38
CA GLU A 347 -10.18 9.56 -6.05
C GLU A 347 -11.33 9.68 -5.05
N TYR A 348 -11.39 8.70 -4.13
CA TYR A 348 -12.37 8.66 -3.04
C TYR A 348 -11.67 8.72 -1.70
N GLY A 349 -12.25 9.42 -0.75
CA GLY A 349 -11.73 9.57 0.59
C GLY A 349 -12.80 10.05 1.57
N VAL A 350 -12.35 10.45 2.73
CA VAL A 350 -13.15 11.10 3.77
C VAL A 350 -12.62 12.51 3.95
N ASP A 351 -13.30 13.47 3.39
CA ASP A 351 -12.92 14.87 3.33
C ASP A 351 -12.52 15.45 4.70
N ALA A 352 -13.32 15.16 5.73
CA ALA A 352 -13.06 15.61 7.10
C ALA A 352 -11.72 15.13 7.72
N ILE A 353 -11.02 14.18 7.10
CA ILE A 353 -9.68 13.70 7.48
C ILE A 353 -8.68 13.82 6.33
N GLY A 354 -8.98 14.67 5.34
CA GLY A 354 -8.15 15.06 4.22
C GLY A 354 -7.62 16.49 4.36
N MET A 355 -6.54 16.79 3.67
CA MET A 355 -5.95 18.14 3.57
C MET A 355 -6.31 18.87 2.28
N SER A 356 -6.73 18.12 1.24
CA SER A 356 -7.06 18.69 -0.06
C SER A 356 -8.28 19.62 0.04
N VAL A 357 -8.14 20.81 -0.49
CA VAL A 357 -9.25 21.79 -0.58
C VAL A 357 -10.27 21.42 -1.68
N GLU A 358 -9.92 20.52 -2.60
CA GLU A 358 -10.85 20.05 -3.64
C GLU A 358 -11.77 18.92 -3.16
N GLY A 359 -11.50 18.38 -1.96
CA GLY A 359 -12.27 17.34 -1.29
C GLY A 359 -12.37 16.01 -2.04
N TYR A 360 -11.84 14.96 -1.47
CA TYR A 360 -12.06 13.59 -1.95
C TYR A 360 -13.31 13.04 -1.29
N THR A 361 -14.45 13.19 -1.96
CA THR A 361 -15.73 12.75 -1.40
C THR A 361 -16.00 11.29 -1.71
N SER A 362 -16.69 10.60 -0.80
CA SER A 362 -17.05 9.18 -0.97
C SER A 362 -18.09 8.95 -2.07
N LYS A 363 -19.00 9.89 -2.28
CA LYS A 363 -20.08 9.85 -3.31
C LYS A 363 -20.90 8.55 -3.34
N GLY A 364 -20.90 7.76 -2.26
CA GLY A 364 -21.56 6.44 -2.19
C GLY A 364 -20.71 5.29 -2.75
N VAL A 365 -19.49 5.54 -3.16
CA VAL A 365 -18.58 4.49 -3.63
C VAL A 365 -17.71 4.02 -2.47
N VAL A 366 -17.70 2.69 -2.24
CA VAL A 366 -16.82 2.01 -1.29
C VAL A 366 -15.86 1.10 -2.05
N THR A 367 -14.67 0.93 -1.49
CA THR A 367 -13.59 0.18 -2.14
C THR A 367 -13.14 -0.98 -1.24
N PRO A 368 -13.26 -2.24 -1.69
CA PRO A 368 -12.88 -3.41 -0.89
C PRO A 368 -11.43 -3.37 -0.39
N HIS A 369 -10.47 -2.94 -1.22
CA HIS A 369 -9.06 -2.87 -0.83
C HIS A 369 -8.82 -1.98 0.41
N ALA A 370 -9.63 -0.93 0.61
CA ALA A 370 -9.55 -0.10 1.81
C ALA A 370 -9.86 -0.90 3.09
N SER A 371 -10.80 -1.85 3.04
CA SER A 371 -11.06 -2.74 4.17
C SER A 371 -9.90 -3.70 4.44
N PHE A 372 -9.19 -4.17 3.40
CA PHE A 372 -7.98 -4.98 3.59
C PHE A 372 -6.85 -4.16 4.21
N LEU A 373 -6.64 -2.92 3.79
CA LEU A 373 -5.67 -1.99 4.39
C LEU A 373 -5.96 -1.73 5.88
N ALA A 374 -7.23 -1.69 6.25
CA ALA A 374 -7.66 -1.52 7.64
C ALA A 374 -7.49 -2.79 8.49
N MET A 375 -7.36 -3.97 7.88
CA MET A 375 -7.39 -5.27 8.57
C MET A 375 -6.33 -5.43 9.67
N PRO A 376 -5.09 -4.92 9.55
CA PRO A 376 -4.12 -4.95 10.65
C PRO A 376 -4.56 -4.18 11.92
N PHE A 377 -5.56 -3.29 11.80
CA PHE A 377 -6.01 -2.39 12.87
C PHE A 377 -7.45 -2.65 13.32
N ALA A 378 -8.29 -3.23 12.46
CA ALA A 378 -9.73 -3.48 12.68
C ALA A 378 -10.16 -4.76 11.95
N ARG A 379 -9.58 -5.91 12.34
CA ARG A 379 -9.68 -7.18 11.60
C ARG A 379 -11.12 -7.67 11.44
N ASP A 380 -11.86 -7.73 12.51
CA ASP A 380 -13.20 -8.32 12.51
C ASP A 380 -14.20 -7.43 11.76
N GLU A 381 -14.11 -6.11 11.94
CA GLU A 381 -14.89 -5.13 11.23
C GLU A 381 -14.60 -5.17 9.71
N ALA A 382 -13.33 -5.31 9.34
CA ALA A 382 -12.91 -5.41 7.94
C ALA A 382 -13.45 -6.68 7.28
N ILE A 383 -13.32 -7.84 7.93
CA ILE A 383 -13.85 -9.11 7.44
C ILE A 383 -15.37 -9.04 7.29
N ALA A 384 -16.08 -8.51 8.31
CA ALA A 384 -17.52 -8.36 8.26
C ALA A 384 -17.98 -7.45 7.12
N ASN A 385 -17.26 -6.35 6.87
CA ASN A 385 -17.56 -5.43 5.77
C ASN A 385 -17.36 -6.08 4.40
N LEU A 386 -16.23 -6.78 4.20
CA LEU A 386 -15.91 -7.51 2.97
C LEU A 386 -16.94 -8.62 2.66
N LEU A 387 -17.31 -9.40 3.67
CA LEU A 387 -18.33 -10.46 3.51
C LEU A 387 -19.70 -9.88 3.12
N ARG A 388 -20.07 -8.71 3.66
CA ARG A 388 -21.30 -8.03 3.26
C ARG A 388 -21.21 -7.53 1.82
N MET A 389 -20.11 -6.88 1.41
CA MET A 389 -19.94 -6.42 0.02
C MET A 389 -19.98 -7.60 -0.97
N ALA A 390 -19.33 -8.71 -0.64
CA ALA A 390 -19.37 -9.90 -1.48
C ALA A 390 -20.79 -10.48 -1.61
N ARG A 391 -21.55 -10.55 -0.50
CA ARG A 391 -22.91 -11.13 -0.48
C ARG A 391 -23.94 -10.22 -1.15
N ASP A 392 -23.89 -8.93 -0.84
CA ASP A 392 -24.97 -7.99 -1.15
C ASP A 392 -24.85 -7.40 -2.56
N PHE A 393 -23.61 -7.32 -3.09
CA PHE A 393 -23.33 -6.74 -4.41
C PHE A 393 -22.63 -7.70 -5.37
N GLY A 394 -22.18 -8.88 -4.92
CA GLY A 394 -21.36 -9.75 -5.76
C GLY A 394 -19.98 -9.13 -6.06
N ALA A 395 -19.43 -8.34 -5.16
CA ALA A 395 -18.14 -7.65 -5.36
C ALA A 395 -16.92 -8.59 -5.33
N TYR A 396 -17.12 -9.88 -5.10
CA TYR A 396 -16.08 -10.90 -5.05
C TYR A 396 -16.20 -11.84 -6.23
N GLU A 397 -15.13 -11.95 -7.02
CA GLU A 397 -15.01 -12.85 -8.16
C GLU A 397 -14.25 -14.12 -7.75
N ASP A 398 -14.92 -15.26 -7.80
CA ASP A 398 -14.34 -16.56 -7.43
C ASP A 398 -13.10 -16.87 -8.28
N GLY A 399 -11.96 -17.03 -7.62
CA GLY A 399 -10.68 -17.31 -8.27
C GLY A 399 -9.87 -16.07 -8.69
N LEU A 400 -10.41 -14.86 -8.55
CA LEU A 400 -9.71 -13.62 -8.87
C LEU A 400 -9.67 -12.60 -7.70
N GLY A 401 -10.62 -12.67 -6.74
CA GLY A 401 -10.65 -11.78 -5.59
C GLY A 401 -11.70 -10.69 -5.69
N PHE A 402 -11.49 -9.57 -5.01
CA PHE A 402 -12.46 -8.47 -4.98
C PHE A 402 -12.25 -7.51 -6.15
N ARG A 403 -13.36 -7.06 -6.74
CA ARG A 403 -13.39 -5.95 -7.71
C ARG A 403 -13.10 -4.63 -7.02
N ASP A 404 -12.67 -3.61 -7.77
CA ASP A 404 -12.11 -2.38 -7.20
C ASP A 404 -13.09 -1.57 -6.36
N SER A 405 -14.34 -1.44 -6.80
CA SER A 405 -15.30 -0.56 -6.13
C SER A 405 -16.75 -1.01 -6.27
N VAL A 406 -17.58 -0.50 -5.36
CA VAL A 406 -19.03 -0.70 -5.34
C VAL A 406 -19.70 0.65 -5.06
N ASP A 407 -20.61 1.10 -5.91
CA ASP A 407 -21.55 2.17 -5.56
C ASP A 407 -22.71 1.55 -4.76
N VAL A 408 -22.71 1.79 -3.45
CA VAL A 408 -23.68 1.19 -2.52
C VAL A 408 -25.09 1.75 -2.67
N ARG A 409 -25.26 2.89 -3.37
CA ARG A 409 -26.58 3.50 -3.63
C ARG A 409 -27.26 2.87 -4.84
N THR A 410 -26.50 2.46 -5.84
CA THR A 410 -27.02 1.88 -7.08
C THR A 410 -26.85 0.37 -7.14
N GLY A 411 -25.95 -0.19 -6.33
CA GLY A 411 -25.57 -1.60 -6.36
C GLY A 411 -24.62 -1.97 -7.50
N ARG A 412 -24.11 -0.98 -8.26
CA ARG A 412 -23.17 -1.23 -9.36
C ARG A 412 -21.77 -1.54 -8.81
N VAL A 413 -21.10 -2.49 -9.45
CA VAL A 413 -19.75 -2.93 -9.11
C VAL A 413 -18.83 -2.65 -10.28
N SER A 414 -17.57 -2.25 -10.01
CA SER A 414 -16.56 -2.04 -11.04
C SER A 414 -16.35 -3.31 -11.89
N ASP A 415 -16.16 -3.11 -13.18
CA ASP A 415 -15.84 -4.19 -14.14
C ASP A 415 -14.35 -4.59 -14.09
N PHE A 416 -13.55 -3.90 -13.31
CA PHE A 416 -12.10 -4.01 -13.30
C PHE A 416 -11.54 -4.39 -11.93
N MET A 417 -10.31 -4.94 -11.98
CA MET A 417 -9.39 -5.09 -10.85
C MET A 417 -8.06 -4.41 -11.21
N LEU A 418 -7.64 -3.41 -10.43
CA LEU A 418 -6.35 -2.76 -10.58
C LEU A 418 -5.22 -3.59 -9.96
N ALA A 419 -4.07 -3.64 -10.61
CA ALA A 419 -2.88 -4.28 -10.05
C ALA A 419 -2.45 -3.61 -8.73
N LEU A 420 -2.58 -2.29 -8.62
CA LEU A 420 -2.32 -1.54 -7.39
C LEU A 420 -3.20 -2.03 -6.24
N ASP A 421 -4.53 -2.11 -6.46
CA ASP A 421 -5.49 -2.52 -5.44
C ASP A 421 -5.25 -3.98 -5.01
N GLN A 422 -5.07 -4.90 -5.98
CA GLN A 422 -4.76 -6.30 -5.71
C GLN A 422 -3.40 -6.46 -5.02
N GLY A 423 -2.40 -5.65 -5.38
CA GLY A 423 -1.09 -5.61 -4.73
C GLY A 423 -1.18 -5.17 -3.26
N MET A 424 -2.02 -4.17 -2.95
CA MET A 424 -2.32 -3.74 -1.58
C MET A 424 -3.06 -4.83 -0.79
N VAL A 425 -4.06 -5.48 -1.40
CA VAL A 425 -4.80 -6.60 -0.80
C VAL A 425 -3.85 -7.76 -0.47
N ALA A 426 -2.98 -8.14 -1.40
CA ALA A 426 -2.00 -9.20 -1.19
C ALA A 426 -1.03 -8.85 -0.04
N ALA A 427 -0.53 -7.62 0.02
CA ALA A 427 0.36 -7.16 1.08
C ALA A 427 -0.34 -7.10 2.45
N ALA A 428 -1.59 -6.61 2.51
CA ALA A 428 -2.37 -6.56 3.75
C ALA A 428 -2.68 -7.96 4.29
N LEU A 429 -3.08 -8.90 3.43
CA LEU A 429 -3.30 -10.29 3.81
C LEU A 429 -2.01 -10.98 4.23
N ALA A 430 -0.88 -10.70 3.55
CA ALA A 430 0.42 -11.19 3.98
C ALA A 430 0.81 -10.66 5.37
N GLN A 431 0.54 -9.39 5.66
CA GLN A 431 0.80 -8.78 6.98
C GLN A 431 -0.04 -9.43 8.09
N VAL A 432 -1.28 -9.83 7.80
CA VAL A 432 -2.16 -10.49 8.79
C VAL A 432 -1.83 -11.97 8.96
N LEU A 433 -1.53 -12.69 7.87
CA LEU A 433 -1.28 -14.15 7.88
C LEU A 433 0.17 -14.51 8.26
N SER A 434 1.14 -13.64 7.93
CA SER A 434 2.56 -13.81 8.22
C SER A 434 3.20 -12.46 8.56
N PRO A 435 2.95 -11.93 9.77
CA PRO A 435 3.37 -10.58 10.15
C PRO A 435 4.86 -10.33 9.91
N GLY A 436 5.16 -9.22 9.23
CA GLY A 436 6.52 -8.79 8.94
C GLY A 436 7.17 -9.46 7.73
N LEU A 437 6.48 -10.34 6.99
CA LEU A 437 7.05 -11.03 5.81
C LEU A 437 7.60 -10.03 4.78
N LEU A 438 6.79 -9.05 4.36
CA LEU A 438 7.20 -8.04 3.39
C LEU A 438 7.97 -6.87 4.02
N GLN A 439 7.96 -6.74 5.34
CA GLN A 439 8.71 -5.72 6.07
C GLN A 439 10.19 -6.07 6.27
N ARG A 440 10.61 -7.29 6.00
CA ARG A 440 11.97 -7.79 6.32
C ARG A 440 13.09 -6.88 5.84
N PRO A 441 13.16 -6.44 4.55
CA PRO A 441 14.23 -5.59 4.06
C PRO A 441 14.26 -4.20 4.71
N PHE A 442 13.09 -3.71 5.19
CA PHE A 442 12.95 -2.39 5.81
C PHE A 442 13.19 -2.41 7.33
N ARG A 443 13.10 -3.58 7.98
CA ARG A 443 13.25 -3.71 9.46
C ARG A 443 14.68 -3.80 9.92
N THR A 444 15.63 -3.98 9.03
CA THR A 444 17.05 -4.22 9.33
C THR A 444 17.97 -3.41 8.42
N GLY A 445 19.29 -3.50 8.65
CA GLY A 445 20.29 -2.88 7.78
C GLY A 445 20.23 -1.36 7.74
N GLY A 446 20.66 -0.79 6.63
CA GLY A 446 20.78 0.66 6.41
C GLY A 446 19.44 1.40 6.50
N PHE A 447 18.37 0.79 5.97
CA PHE A 447 17.05 1.40 6.03
C PHE A 447 16.58 1.64 7.48
N ALA A 448 16.58 0.60 8.31
CA ALA A 448 16.19 0.74 9.72
C ALA A 448 17.14 1.63 10.51
N ALA A 449 18.44 1.61 10.21
CA ALA A 449 19.43 2.43 10.91
C ALA A 449 19.18 3.93 10.73
N ARG A 450 18.68 4.36 9.57
CA ARG A 450 18.47 5.78 9.26
C ARG A 450 17.01 6.24 9.45
N VAL A 451 16.03 5.43 9.11
CA VAL A 451 14.61 5.80 9.14
C VAL A 451 14.00 5.61 10.53
N ARG A 452 14.28 4.49 11.21
CA ARG A 452 13.71 4.22 12.54
C ARG A 452 13.95 5.32 13.58
N PRO A 453 15.13 5.95 13.69
CA PRO A 453 15.36 7.03 14.65
C PRO A 453 14.45 8.25 14.44
N LEU A 454 14.10 8.57 13.18
CA LEU A 454 13.17 9.65 12.86
C LEU A 454 11.76 9.32 13.35
N LEU A 455 11.25 8.14 12.96
CA LEU A 455 9.91 7.70 13.35
C LEU A 455 9.77 7.52 14.86
N ALA A 456 10.81 7.04 15.54
CA ALA A 456 10.79 6.85 17.00
C ALA A 456 10.68 8.16 17.79
N ARG A 457 11.10 9.28 17.18
CA ARG A 457 11.01 10.63 17.79
C ARG A 457 9.76 11.39 17.36
N GLU A 458 8.99 10.84 16.41
CA GLU A 458 7.75 11.49 15.96
C GLU A 458 6.75 11.62 17.10
N ASP A 459 6.20 12.81 17.21
CA ASP A 459 5.11 13.15 18.13
C ASP A 459 4.07 14.01 17.41
N PHE A 460 2.92 13.46 17.13
CA PHE A 460 1.83 14.16 16.45
C PHE A 460 0.99 15.07 17.36
N GLY A 461 1.22 15.06 18.67
CA GLY A 461 0.39 15.79 19.62
C GLY A 461 -1.05 15.28 19.74
N ILE A 462 -1.30 13.99 19.38
CA ILE A 462 -2.64 13.38 19.30
C ILE A 462 -2.88 12.33 20.36
#